data_a2e8348221a3dbf1d541276129befc9c
#
_entry.id   a2e8348221a3dbf1d541276129befc9c
#
_cell.length_a   1.000
_cell.length_b   1.000
_cell.length_c   1.000
_cell.angle_alpha   90.00
_cell.angle_beta   90.00
_cell.angle_gamma   90.00
#
_symmetry.space_group_name_H-M   'P 1'
#
loop_
_entity.id
_entity.type
_entity.pdbx_description
1 polymer ?
#
loop_
_entity_poly.entity_id
_entity_poly.type
_entity_poly.pdbx_seq_one_letter_code
_entity_poly.pdbx_strand_id
1 'polypeptide(L)'
;ILDLKLDAELVLLAACDTAREAEGAQGIAAVFDGAQLDGLVRSFIYAGARSVMATHWVADDAAADLVVRRFFASSNGLAIDNALRTAQMSLIAEQKFSHPYYWGPYVVIGDASRPLIRTTGKLTSAE
;
A
#
# COMPACT_ATOMS: atom_id res chain seq x y z
N ILE A 1 14.80 5.04 11.99
CA ILE A 1 14.29 3.79 11.35
C ILE A 1 15.22 2.61 11.62
N LEU A 2 16.55 2.84 11.69
CA LEU A 2 17.53 1.76 11.88
C LEU A 2 17.39 0.98 13.21
N ASP A 3 16.79 1.59 14.21
CA ASP A 3 16.53 0.93 15.51
C ASP A 3 15.08 0.42 15.64
N LEU A 4 14.25 0.60 14.62
CA LEU A 4 12.87 0.14 14.63
C LEU A 4 12.83 -1.36 14.35
N LYS A 5 12.21 -2.11 15.24
CA LYS A 5 11.90 -3.53 15.04
C LYS A 5 10.42 -3.68 14.76
N LEU A 6 10.10 -4.20 13.60
CA LEU A 6 8.73 -4.44 13.17
C LEU A 6 8.47 -5.95 13.10
N ASP A 7 7.25 -6.34 13.42
CA ASP A 7 6.69 -7.64 13.07
C ASP A 7 5.39 -7.38 12.31
N ALA A 8 5.53 -6.90 11.09
CA ALA A 8 4.42 -6.47 10.25
C ALA A 8 4.37 -7.29 8.97
N GLU A 9 3.19 -7.79 8.62
CA GLU A 9 2.96 -8.45 7.32
C GLU A 9 3.02 -7.43 6.18
N LEU A 10 2.56 -6.21 6.45
CA LEU A 10 2.53 -5.12 5.47
C LEU A 10 2.82 -3.77 6.12
N VAL A 11 3.66 -3.00 5.50
CA VAL A 11 3.79 -1.55 5.73
C VAL A 11 3.21 -0.83 4.52
N LEU A 12 2.24 0.05 4.75
CA LEU A 12 1.65 0.89 3.72
C LEU A 12 2.27 2.29 3.75
N LEU A 13 3.02 2.63 2.72
CA LEU A 13 3.56 3.96 2.50
C LEU A 13 2.64 4.72 1.55
N ALA A 14 1.59 5.32 2.10
CA ALA A 14 0.72 6.20 1.34
C ALA A 14 1.37 7.57 1.24
N ALA A 15 1.85 7.94 0.06
CA ALA A 15 2.23 9.31 -0.23
C ALA A 15 0.95 10.14 -0.42
N CYS A 16 0.33 10.49 0.70
CA CYS A 16 -0.75 11.47 0.68
C CYS A 16 -0.17 12.86 0.43
N ASP A 17 -0.82 13.61 -0.44
CA ASP A 17 -0.50 15.02 -0.74
C ASP A 17 -0.89 15.96 0.43
N THR A 18 -0.60 15.54 1.66
CA THR A 18 -0.79 16.37 2.85
C THR A 18 0.14 17.59 2.87
N ALA A 19 1.03 17.69 1.88
CA ALA A 19 1.94 18.82 1.75
C ALA A 19 1.42 19.95 0.85
N ARG A 20 0.22 19.83 0.27
CA ARG A 20 -0.38 20.92 -0.52
C ARG A 20 -0.72 22.16 0.29
N GLU A 21 -0.90 22.01 1.61
CA GLU A 21 -1.28 23.13 2.48
C GLU A 21 -0.09 23.90 3.08
N ALA A 22 1.14 23.39 2.94
CA ALA A 22 2.32 24.12 3.33
C ALA A 22 2.89 24.87 2.12
N GLU A 23 2.62 26.15 2.00
CA GLU A 23 3.27 27.02 1.02
C GLU A 23 4.80 26.85 1.13
N GLY A 24 5.39 26.23 0.09
CA GLY A 24 6.84 26.03 0.00
C GLY A 24 7.36 24.63 0.35
N ALA A 25 6.53 23.70 0.83
CA ALA A 25 6.93 22.32 1.00
C ALA A 25 6.65 21.55 -0.30
N GLN A 26 7.68 21.13 -0.99
CA GLN A 26 7.54 20.10 -2.02
C GLN A 26 7.03 18.84 -1.34
N GLY A 27 5.90 18.31 -1.79
CA GLY A 27 5.29 17.12 -1.21
C GLY A 27 6.27 15.95 -1.12
N ILE A 28 6.10 15.09 -0.12
CA ILE A 28 6.97 13.92 0.09
C ILE A 28 7.12 13.09 -1.19
N ALA A 29 6.09 12.98 -2.01
CA ALA A 29 6.13 12.29 -3.30
C ALA A 29 6.93 13.02 -4.38
N ALA A 30 7.12 14.34 -4.26
CA ALA A 30 8.02 15.10 -5.12
C ALA A 30 9.48 15.03 -4.64
N VAL A 31 9.68 14.59 -3.39
CA VAL A 31 11.00 14.51 -2.74
C VAL A 31 11.64 13.13 -2.94
N PHE A 32 10.84 12.08 -3.09
CA PHE A 32 11.38 10.74 -3.31
C PHE A 32 11.56 10.49 -4.82
N ASP A 33 12.78 10.64 -5.31
CA ASP A 33 13.15 9.98 -6.54
C ASP A 33 13.15 8.45 -6.33
N GLY A 34 13.24 7.68 -7.40
CA GLY A 34 13.19 6.21 -7.33
C GLY A 34 14.22 5.62 -6.36
N ALA A 35 15.39 6.24 -6.22
CA ALA A 35 16.47 5.78 -5.33
C ALA A 35 16.12 6.00 -3.85
N GLN A 36 15.47 7.11 -3.53
CA GLN A 36 15.04 7.43 -2.17
C GLN A 36 13.89 6.54 -1.71
N LEU A 37 12.93 6.27 -2.60
CA LEU A 37 11.86 5.32 -2.33
C LEU A 37 12.41 3.91 -2.08
N ASP A 38 13.36 3.46 -2.90
CA ASP A 38 14.03 2.17 -2.72
C ASP A 38 14.75 2.09 -1.37
N GLY A 39 15.46 3.13 -0.97
CA GLY A 39 16.11 3.21 0.34
C GLY A 39 15.13 3.14 1.50
N LEU A 40 13.99 3.82 1.40
CA LEU A 40 12.94 3.79 2.42
C LEU A 40 12.30 2.41 2.52
N VAL A 41 11.95 1.80 1.39
CA VAL A 41 11.37 0.44 1.34
C VAL A 41 12.33 -0.57 1.95
N ARG A 42 13.60 -0.53 1.60
CA ARG A 42 14.63 -1.40 2.19
C ARG A 42 14.72 -1.22 3.70
N SER A 43 14.65 0.01 4.18
CA SER A 43 14.70 0.31 5.63
C SER A 43 13.57 -0.37 6.39
N PHE A 44 12.35 -0.40 5.84
CA PHE A 44 11.23 -1.10 6.45
C PHE A 44 11.37 -2.62 6.38
N ILE A 45 11.88 -3.16 5.27
CA ILE A 45 12.15 -4.60 5.16
C ILE A 45 13.22 -5.02 6.18
N TYR A 46 14.31 -4.27 6.32
CA TYR A 46 15.32 -4.54 7.34
C TYR A 46 14.79 -4.40 8.77
N ALA A 47 13.84 -3.50 9.00
CA ALA A 47 13.19 -3.35 10.30
C ALA A 47 12.24 -4.51 10.65
N GLY A 48 11.93 -5.40 9.69
CA GLY A 48 11.12 -6.60 9.92
C GLY A 48 9.75 -6.61 9.24
N ALA A 49 9.47 -5.65 8.35
CA ALA A 49 8.29 -5.75 7.49
C ALA A 49 8.49 -6.86 6.46
N ARG A 50 7.46 -7.69 6.24
CA ARG A 50 7.52 -8.75 5.22
C ARG A 50 7.25 -8.23 3.82
N SER A 51 6.39 -7.23 3.72
CA SER A 51 6.11 -6.53 2.50
C SER A 51 5.87 -5.04 2.74
N VAL A 52 6.08 -4.25 1.71
CA VAL A 52 5.83 -2.81 1.71
C VAL A 52 5.01 -2.48 0.48
N MET A 53 3.88 -1.83 0.67
CA MET A 53 3.10 -1.22 -0.41
C MET A 53 3.47 0.25 -0.51
N ALA A 54 3.83 0.70 -1.68
CA ALA A 54 4.23 2.07 -1.94
C ALA A 54 3.63 2.60 -3.24
N THR A 55 3.73 3.90 -3.45
CA THR A 55 3.32 4.55 -4.69
C THR A 55 4.51 5.19 -5.38
N HIS A 56 4.61 5.03 -6.71
CA HIS A 56 5.67 5.63 -7.54
C HIS A 56 5.47 7.12 -7.81
N TRP A 57 4.22 7.58 -7.79
CA TRP A 57 3.85 8.99 -7.93
C TRP A 57 2.67 9.32 -7.03
N VAL A 58 2.38 10.62 -6.90
CA VAL A 58 1.24 11.08 -6.09
C VAL A 58 -0.05 10.54 -6.66
N ALA A 59 -0.77 9.78 -5.85
CA ALA A 59 -2.07 9.24 -6.24
C ALA A 59 -3.15 10.31 -6.11
N ASP A 60 -4.14 10.24 -7.01
CA ASP A 60 -5.39 11.00 -6.86
C ASP A 60 -6.11 10.56 -5.58
N ASP A 61 -6.59 11.52 -4.79
CA ASP A 61 -7.18 11.23 -3.47
C ASP A 61 -8.39 10.31 -3.53
N ALA A 62 -9.27 10.51 -4.49
CA ALA A 62 -10.47 9.68 -4.65
C ALA A 62 -10.11 8.27 -5.13
N ALA A 63 -9.16 8.14 -6.04
CA ALA A 63 -8.65 6.85 -6.49
C ALA A 63 -7.90 6.12 -5.37
N ALA A 64 -7.11 6.83 -4.58
CA ALA A 64 -6.38 6.28 -3.45
C ALA A 64 -7.31 5.72 -2.38
N ASP A 65 -8.36 6.45 -2.02
CA ASP A 65 -9.39 5.98 -1.09
C ASP A 65 -10.03 4.67 -1.57
N LEU A 66 -10.37 4.59 -2.85
CA LEU A 66 -10.95 3.38 -3.44
C LEU A 66 -9.96 2.20 -3.46
N VAL A 67 -8.72 2.43 -3.85
CA VAL A 67 -7.69 1.37 -3.86
C VAL A 67 -7.50 0.80 -2.47
N VAL A 68 -7.32 1.66 -1.47
CA VAL A 68 -7.09 1.24 -0.08
C VAL A 68 -8.28 0.47 0.47
N ARG A 69 -9.50 0.98 0.30
CA ARG A 69 -10.72 0.28 0.75
C ARG A 69 -10.89 -1.07 0.09
N ARG A 70 -10.73 -1.16 -1.22
CA ARG A 70 -10.88 -2.42 -1.98
C ARG A 70 -9.76 -3.39 -1.69
N PHE A 71 -8.55 -2.88 -1.49
CA PHE A 71 -7.42 -3.70 -1.05
C PHE A 71 -7.71 -4.38 0.29
N PHE A 72 -8.10 -3.63 1.31
CA PHE A 72 -8.40 -4.20 2.62
C PHE A 72 -9.63 -5.12 2.60
N ALA A 73 -10.66 -4.78 1.84
CA ALA A 73 -11.82 -5.66 1.66
C ALA A 73 -11.43 -7.00 1.03
N SER A 74 -10.50 -7.00 0.07
CA SER A 74 -10.02 -8.19 -0.62
C SER A 74 -8.95 -8.96 0.15
N SER A 75 -8.27 -8.32 1.07
CA SER A 75 -7.16 -8.94 1.84
C SER A 75 -7.64 -9.97 2.87
N ASN A 76 -8.94 -10.05 3.08
CA ASN A 76 -9.54 -11.11 3.89
C ASN A 76 -9.59 -12.43 3.08
N GLY A 77 -8.52 -13.21 3.19
CA GLY A 77 -8.37 -14.50 2.53
C GLY A 77 -7.58 -14.49 1.21
N LEU A 78 -7.39 -13.34 0.57
CA LEU A 78 -6.48 -13.23 -0.57
C LEU A 78 -5.06 -12.89 -0.12
N ALA A 79 -4.07 -13.40 -0.83
CA ALA A 79 -2.69 -12.93 -0.71
C ALA A 79 -2.61 -11.42 -1.02
N ILE A 80 -1.65 -10.73 -0.41
CA ILE A 80 -1.49 -9.27 -0.51
C ILE A 80 -1.37 -8.82 -1.98
N ASP A 81 -0.58 -9.52 -2.80
CA ASP A 81 -0.42 -9.25 -4.21
C ASP A 81 -1.74 -9.37 -4.99
N ASN A 82 -2.51 -10.42 -4.73
CA ASN A 82 -3.81 -10.63 -5.34
C ASN A 82 -4.86 -9.62 -4.85
N ALA A 83 -4.80 -9.23 -3.58
CA ALA A 83 -5.68 -8.19 -3.05
C ALA A 83 -5.42 -6.83 -3.72
N LEU A 84 -4.15 -6.46 -3.93
CA LEU A 84 -3.81 -5.24 -4.65
C LEU A 84 -4.25 -5.33 -6.12
N ARG A 85 -3.98 -6.45 -6.79
CA ARG A 85 -4.44 -6.66 -8.16
C ARG A 85 -5.95 -6.52 -8.28
N THR A 86 -6.71 -7.11 -7.37
CA THR A 86 -8.17 -7.02 -7.36
C THR A 86 -8.64 -5.57 -7.21
N ALA A 87 -8.01 -4.80 -6.31
CA ALA A 87 -8.30 -3.38 -6.15
C ALA A 87 -8.00 -2.58 -7.42
N GLN A 88 -6.85 -2.80 -8.04
CA GLN A 88 -6.47 -2.12 -9.29
C GLN A 88 -7.40 -2.48 -10.45
N MET A 89 -7.75 -3.75 -10.61
CA MET A 89 -8.69 -4.20 -11.65
C MET A 89 -10.07 -3.58 -11.48
N SER A 90 -10.50 -3.34 -10.26
CA SER A 90 -11.78 -2.67 -10.00
C SER A 90 -11.78 -1.19 -10.42
N LEU A 91 -10.64 -0.50 -10.32
CA LEU A 91 -10.50 0.87 -10.83
C LEU A 91 -10.48 0.88 -12.37
N ILE A 92 -9.79 -0.06 -12.99
CA ILE A 92 -9.76 -0.20 -14.46
C ILE A 92 -11.19 -0.38 -15.01
N ALA A 93 -12.05 -1.10 -14.31
CA ALA A 93 -13.43 -1.33 -14.71
C ALA A 93 -14.33 -0.08 -14.57
N GLU A 94 -13.91 0.91 -13.81
CA GLU A 94 -14.65 2.16 -13.66
C GLU A 94 -14.16 3.20 -14.67
N GLN A 95 -15.06 3.70 -15.53
CA GLN A 95 -14.70 4.66 -16.56
C GLN A 95 -13.93 5.87 -16.02
N LYS A 96 -14.32 6.38 -14.85
CA LYS A 96 -13.68 7.53 -14.21
C LYS A 96 -12.21 7.29 -13.86
N PHE A 97 -11.84 6.06 -13.50
CA PHE A 97 -10.52 5.69 -12.99
C PHE A 97 -9.77 4.69 -13.88
N SER A 98 -10.24 4.46 -15.10
CA SER A 98 -9.66 3.47 -16.01
C SER A 98 -8.27 3.84 -16.55
N HIS A 99 -7.92 5.13 -16.53
CA HIS A 99 -6.59 5.57 -16.95
C HIS A 99 -5.51 5.08 -15.97
N PRO A 100 -4.35 4.59 -16.45
CA PRO A 100 -3.27 4.07 -15.62
C PRO A 100 -2.75 5.04 -14.53
N TYR A 101 -2.90 6.33 -14.74
CA TYR A 101 -2.57 7.36 -13.74
C TYR A 101 -3.21 7.07 -12.37
N TYR A 102 -4.43 6.53 -12.34
CA TYR A 102 -5.18 6.31 -11.11
C TYR A 102 -4.84 5.01 -10.39
N TRP A 103 -4.58 3.94 -11.11
CA TRP A 103 -4.33 2.62 -10.52
C TRP A 103 -2.88 2.15 -10.61
N GLY A 104 -2.09 2.76 -11.51
CA GLY A 104 -0.72 2.32 -11.80
C GLY A 104 0.33 2.65 -10.76
N PRO A 105 0.18 3.67 -9.88
CA PRO A 105 1.27 4.02 -8.96
C PRO A 105 1.56 2.97 -7.89
N TYR A 106 0.63 2.10 -7.58
CA TYR A 106 0.72 1.17 -6.45
C TYR A 106 1.56 -0.05 -6.78
N VAL A 107 2.53 -0.34 -5.92
CA VAL A 107 3.39 -1.53 -6.01
C VAL A 107 3.52 -2.17 -4.63
N VAL A 108 3.69 -3.48 -4.60
CA VAL A 108 4.06 -4.23 -3.40
C VAL A 108 5.44 -4.82 -3.60
N ILE A 109 6.30 -4.65 -2.61
CA ILE A 109 7.68 -5.12 -2.61
C ILE A 109 7.85 -6.03 -1.39
N GLY A 110 8.53 -7.16 -1.57
CA GLY A 110 8.76 -8.14 -0.53
C GLY A 110 7.88 -9.39 -0.69
N ASP A 111 7.66 -10.12 0.39
CA ASP A 111 6.84 -11.33 0.40
C ASP A 111 5.35 -10.97 0.54
N ALA A 112 4.68 -10.83 -0.58
CA ALA A 112 3.26 -10.53 -0.69
C ALA A 112 2.38 -11.78 -0.93
N SER A 113 2.93 -12.97 -0.78
CA SER A 113 2.25 -14.25 -1.06
C SER A 113 1.26 -14.69 0.01
N ARG A 114 1.23 -14.01 1.15
CA ARG A 114 0.35 -14.33 2.28
C ARG A 114 -0.81 -13.36 2.40
N PRO A 115 -1.95 -13.83 2.94
CA PRO A 115 -3.02 -12.93 3.31
C PRO A 115 -2.60 -11.97 4.43
N LEU A 116 -3.05 -10.71 4.35
CA LEU A 116 -2.85 -9.74 5.42
C LEU A 116 -3.63 -10.14 6.67
N ILE A 117 -4.86 -10.62 6.49
CA ILE A 117 -5.72 -11.11 7.54
C ILE A 117 -5.80 -12.63 7.42
N ARG A 118 -5.22 -13.32 8.39
CA ARG A 118 -5.47 -14.74 8.56
C ARG A 118 -6.78 -14.91 9.32
N THR A 119 -7.76 -15.50 8.69
CA THR A 119 -8.85 -16.12 9.43
C THR A 119 -8.24 -17.32 10.17
N THR A 120 -7.76 -17.10 11.37
CA THR A 120 -7.52 -18.21 12.30
C THR A 120 -8.88 -18.86 12.53
N GLY A 121 -9.05 -20.04 11.93
CA GLY A 121 -10.27 -20.79 12.04
C GLY A 121 -10.64 -21.01 13.50
N LYS A 122 -11.96 -21.00 13.74
CA LYS A 122 -12.62 -21.30 14.99
C LYS A 122 -12.26 -20.35 16.14
N LEU A 123 -13.03 -19.29 16.26
CA LEU A 123 -13.59 -18.99 17.55
C LEU A 123 -14.41 -20.21 17.98
N THR A 124 -13.80 -21.14 18.68
CA THR A 124 -14.55 -21.99 19.55
C THR A 124 -15.17 -21.05 20.55
N SER A 125 -16.47 -20.81 20.41
CA SER A 125 -17.23 -20.22 21.49
C SER A 125 -16.97 -21.09 22.72
N ALA A 126 -16.13 -20.61 23.61
CA ALA A 126 -16.10 -21.13 24.95
C ALA A 126 -17.43 -20.76 25.60
N GLU A 127 -18.25 -21.74 25.80
CA GLU A 127 -19.38 -21.61 26.74
C GLU A 127 -18.84 -21.26 28.14
#